data_afb120bbe00ce882f4295b032c41baf5
#
_entry.id   afb120bbe00ce882f4295b032c41baf5
#
_cell.length_a   1.000
_cell.length_b   1.000
_cell.length_c   1.000
_cell.angle_alpha   90.00
_cell.angle_beta   90.00
_cell.angle_gamma   90.00
#
_symmetry.space_group_name_H-M   'P 1'
#
loop_
_entity.id
_entity.type
_entity.pdbx_description
1 polymer ?
#
loop_
_entity_poly.entity_id
_entity_poly.type
_entity_poly.pdbx_seq_one_letter_code
_entity_poly.pdbx_strand_id
1 'polypeptide(L)'
;NYAISQNRPQSNYVPPEEMANISLEINNNLGLAFTYNEPSIWYEYVYDVCKAIKEINKDHKTVLVTNGFICEEPLRKLLPYVDALNIDLKGNDKYYKKLCFGALKDVENTIKIASEIGCHVEVTTLLIPNENTDDITLRELGEFLGSVDKNITLHLSRYFPRYKMDTPETSLYDMKNAYEFLSKYLNNIY
;
A
#
# COMPACT_ATOMS: atom_id res chain seq x y z
N ASN A 1 9.11 5.67 7.85
CA ASN A 1 9.78 5.70 9.17
C ASN A 1 11.02 6.58 9.10
N TYR A 2 11.01 7.75 9.80
CA TYR A 2 12.10 8.74 9.79
C TYR A 2 13.46 8.13 10.20
N ALA A 3 13.48 7.30 11.23
CA ALA A 3 14.71 6.70 11.72
C ALA A 3 15.40 5.82 10.66
N ILE A 4 14.64 5.10 9.85
CA ILE A 4 15.16 4.25 8.77
C ILE A 4 15.57 5.10 7.55
N SER A 5 14.79 6.13 7.20
CA SER A 5 15.06 6.94 6.00
C SER A 5 16.21 7.93 6.15
N GLN A 6 16.55 8.34 7.38
CA GLN A 6 17.56 9.37 7.66
C GLN A 6 18.84 8.83 8.32
N ASN A 7 18.83 7.61 8.80
CA ASN A 7 19.99 6.96 9.41
C ASN A 7 20.31 5.67 8.65
N ARG A 8 21.55 5.22 8.77
CA ARG A 8 21.90 3.85 8.34
C ARG A 8 21.55 2.88 9.49
N PRO A 9 20.43 2.13 9.39
CA PRO A 9 20.14 1.11 10.39
C PRO A 9 21.20 0.01 10.32
N GLN A 10 21.47 -0.64 11.43
CA GLN A 10 22.21 -1.90 11.38
C GLN A 10 21.33 -2.92 10.67
N SER A 11 21.83 -3.47 9.59
CA SER A 11 21.14 -4.47 8.78
C SER A 11 22.12 -5.57 8.39
N ASN A 12 21.62 -6.78 8.33
CA ASN A 12 22.31 -7.93 7.76
C ASN A 12 21.69 -8.25 6.40
N TYR A 13 22.54 -8.48 5.42
CA TYR A 13 22.06 -9.00 4.13
C TYR A 13 21.75 -10.49 4.28
N VAL A 14 20.56 -10.88 3.87
CA VAL A 14 20.13 -12.28 3.77
C VAL A 14 19.85 -12.55 2.29
N PRO A 15 20.51 -13.55 1.67
CA PRO A 15 20.23 -13.91 0.28
C PRO A 15 18.76 -14.26 0.04
N PRO A 16 18.19 -14.00 -1.16
CA PRO A 16 16.78 -14.26 -1.46
C PRO A 16 16.32 -15.69 -1.15
N GLU A 17 17.10 -16.68 -1.54
CA GLU A 17 16.80 -18.11 -1.30
C GLU A 17 16.82 -18.45 0.19
N GLU A 18 17.74 -17.86 0.95
CA GLU A 18 17.82 -18.04 2.40
C GLU A 18 16.62 -17.38 3.09
N MET A 19 16.21 -16.18 2.65
CA MET A 19 15.01 -15.51 3.16
C MET A 19 13.74 -16.32 2.89
N ALA A 20 13.62 -16.89 1.71
CA ALA A 20 12.51 -17.78 1.36
C ALA A 20 12.46 -18.99 2.30
N ASN A 21 13.58 -19.66 2.52
CA ASN A 21 13.67 -20.81 3.45
C ASN A 21 13.34 -20.41 4.89
N ILE A 22 13.90 -19.31 5.40
CA ILE A 22 13.59 -18.80 6.74
C ILE A 22 12.08 -18.59 6.90
N SER A 23 11.43 -17.97 5.90
CA SER A 23 9.98 -17.73 5.96
C SER A 23 9.18 -19.03 5.98
N LEU A 24 9.60 -20.04 5.23
CA LEU A 24 8.93 -21.34 5.13
C LEU A 24 9.13 -22.22 6.37
N GLU A 25 10.25 -22.07 7.08
CA GLU A 25 10.56 -22.84 8.29
C GLU A 25 9.83 -22.37 9.56
N ILE A 26 9.27 -21.16 9.53
CA ILE A 26 8.50 -20.63 10.67
C ILE A 26 7.15 -21.36 10.78
N ASN A 27 6.95 -22.07 11.89
CA ASN A 27 5.72 -22.81 12.13
C ASN A 27 4.48 -21.91 12.10
N ASN A 28 3.44 -22.36 11.40
CA ASN A 28 2.17 -21.63 11.23
C ASN A 28 2.31 -20.26 10.55
N ASN A 29 3.40 -20.02 9.82
CA ASN A 29 3.56 -18.80 9.05
C ASN A 29 2.74 -18.89 7.75
N LEU A 30 1.89 -17.91 7.51
CA LEU A 30 1.09 -17.81 6.30
C LEU A 30 1.94 -17.36 5.10
N GLY A 31 2.92 -16.50 5.32
CA GLY A 31 3.70 -15.90 4.25
C GLY A 31 4.68 -14.82 4.69
N LEU A 32 5.21 -14.09 3.71
CA LEU A 32 6.16 -13.01 3.89
C LEU A 32 5.56 -11.69 3.38
N ALA A 33 5.63 -10.63 4.20
CA ALA A 33 5.23 -9.29 3.82
C ALA A 33 6.44 -8.37 3.70
N PHE A 34 6.55 -7.68 2.56
CA PHE A 34 7.54 -6.63 2.31
C PHE A 34 6.93 -5.28 2.66
N THR A 35 7.59 -4.55 3.56
CA THR A 35 7.06 -3.30 4.11
C THR A 35 8.13 -2.19 4.12
N TYR A 36 8.53 -1.71 5.23
CA TYR A 36 9.36 -0.54 5.46
C TYR A 36 10.74 -0.50 4.76
N ASN A 37 11.01 0.68 4.15
CA ASN A 37 10.07 1.79 4.05
C ASN A 37 9.18 1.68 2.81
N GLU A 38 9.69 1.18 1.70
CA GLU A 38 9.02 1.05 0.41
C GLU A 38 9.64 -0.10 -0.39
N PRO A 39 8.89 -1.18 -0.65
CA PRO A 39 9.39 -2.35 -1.38
C PRO A 39 9.90 -2.05 -2.79
N SER A 40 9.31 -1.07 -3.48
CA SER A 40 9.71 -0.72 -4.85
C SER A 40 11.14 -0.15 -4.96
N ILE A 41 11.72 0.34 -3.84
CA ILE A 41 13.11 0.86 -3.81
C ILE A 41 14.13 -0.28 -3.89
N TRP A 42 13.77 -1.47 -3.45
CA TRP A 42 14.62 -2.67 -3.45
C TRP A 42 13.94 -3.81 -4.22
N TYR A 43 13.35 -3.41 -5.35
CA TYR A 43 12.51 -4.22 -6.22
C TYR A 43 13.16 -5.56 -6.61
N GLU A 44 14.42 -5.56 -7.02
CA GLU A 44 15.12 -6.79 -7.47
C GLU A 44 15.15 -7.84 -6.36
N TYR A 45 15.44 -7.41 -5.13
CA TYR A 45 15.44 -8.31 -3.98
C TYR A 45 14.04 -8.85 -3.69
N VAL A 46 13.03 -7.98 -3.70
CA VAL A 46 11.62 -8.37 -3.50
C VAL A 46 11.20 -9.39 -4.56
N TYR A 47 11.52 -9.11 -5.81
CA TYR A 47 11.21 -10.00 -6.93
C TYR A 47 11.86 -11.38 -6.75
N ASP A 48 13.16 -11.43 -6.45
CA ASP A 48 13.91 -12.67 -6.28
C ASP A 48 13.39 -13.50 -5.10
N VAL A 49 13.08 -12.87 -3.97
CA VAL A 49 12.50 -13.57 -2.80
C VAL A 49 11.09 -14.09 -3.11
N CYS A 50 10.21 -13.28 -3.70
CA CYS A 50 8.86 -13.73 -4.07
C CYS A 50 8.92 -14.92 -5.02
N LYS A 51 9.78 -14.85 -6.03
CA LYS A 51 10.00 -15.93 -7.00
C LYS A 51 10.50 -17.20 -6.30
N ALA A 52 11.54 -17.11 -5.47
CA ALA A 52 12.09 -18.24 -4.72
C ALA A 52 11.02 -18.90 -3.83
N ILE A 53 10.20 -18.11 -3.12
CA ILE A 53 9.08 -18.63 -2.32
C ILE A 53 8.12 -19.44 -3.20
N LYS A 54 7.70 -18.90 -4.34
CA LYS A 54 6.72 -19.55 -5.23
C LYS A 54 7.27 -20.81 -5.94
N GLU A 55 8.57 -20.86 -6.16
CA GLU A 55 9.24 -22.06 -6.68
C GLU A 55 9.27 -23.20 -5.65
N ILE A 56 9.40 -22.89 -4.35
CA ILE A 56 9.42 -23.89 -3.27
C ILE A 56 7.99 -24.26 -2.82
N ASN A 57 7.15 -23.27 -2.58
CA ASN A 57 5.77 -23.47 -2.12
C ASN A 57 4.82 -22.39 -2.66
N LYS A 58 3.97 -22.76 -3.61
CA LYS A 58 3.01 -21.84 -4.25
C LYS A 58 1.93 -21.33 -3.29
N ASP A 59 1.63 -22.06 -2.22
CA ASP A 59 0.60 -21.69 -1.27
C ASP A 59 1.10 -20.71 -0.21
N HIS A 60 2.42 -20.58 -0.02
CA HIS A 60 3.02 -19.61 0.88
C HIS A 60 2.83 -18.19 0.33
N LYS A 61 2.21 -17.30 1.12
CA LYS A 61 1.74 -16.01 0.65
C LYS A 61 2.86 -14.96 0.61
N THR A 62 2.79 -14.10 -0.39
CA THR A 62 3.68 -12.95 -0.54
C THR A 62 2.85 -11.69 -0.64
N VAL A 63 3.18 -10.70 0.19
CA VAL A 63 2.39 -9.47 0.36
C VAL A 63 3.29 -8.25 0.21
N LEU A 64 2.81 -7.21 -0.46
CA LEU A 64 3.45 -5.90 -0.52
C LEU A 64 2.63 -4.86 0.26
N VAL A 65 3.29 -4.12 1.14
CA VAL A 65 2.75 -2.89 1.74
C VAL A 65 3.54 -1.73 1.13
N THR A 66 2.91 -0.98 0.23
CA THR A 66 3.60 -0.09 -0.69
C THR A 66 2.87 1.24 -0.90
N ASN A 67 3.61 2.28 -1.27
CA ASN A 67 3.03 3.53 -1.73
C ASN A 67 2.45 3.45 -3.16
N GLY A 68 2.61 2.31 -3.83
CA GLY A 68 2.09 2.06 -5.16
C GLY A 68 2.81 2.80 -6.30
N PHE A 69 3.90 3.50 -6.02
CA PHE A 69 4.63 4.28 -7.02
C PHE A 69 5.69 3.41 -7.71
N ILE A 70 5.27 2.68 -8.72
CA ILE A 70 6.11 1.75 -9.50
C ILE A 70 5.73 1.83 -10.98
N CYS A 71 6.70 1.69 -11.88
CA CYS A 71 6.46 1.62 -13.33
C CYS A 71 5.71 0.34 -13.69
N GLU A 72 4.89 0.40 -14.73
CA GLU A 72 4.02 -0.71 -15.17
C GLU A 72 4.79 -1.98 -15.51
N GLU A 73 5.89 -1.89 -16.26
CA GLU A 73 6.65 -3.06 -16.70
C GLU A 73 7.19 -3.88 -15.51
N PRO A 74 7.95 -3.31 -14.54
CA PRO A 74 8.40 -4.05 -13.37
C PRO A 74 7.24 -4.53 -12.51
N LEU A 75 6.15 -3.77 -12.37
CA LEU A 75 4.96 -4.19 -11.66
C LEU A 75 4.39 -5.48 -12.26
N ARG A 76 4.09 -5.48 -13.57
CA ARG A 76 3.53 -6.66 -14.25
C ARG A 76 4.44 -7.88 -14.19
N LYS A 77 5.75 -7.67 -14.10
CA LYS A 77 6.73 -8.74 -13.95
C LYS A 77 6.75 -9.34 -12.54
N LEU A 78 6.49 -8.52 -11.51
CA LEU A 78 6.47 -8.92 -10.12
C LEU A 78 5.15 -9.61 -9.71
N LEU A 79 4.01 -9.08 -10.16
CA LEU A 79 2.68 -9.50 -9.70
C LEU A 79 2.36 -11.00 -9.83
N PRO A 80 2.89 -11.77 -10.82
CA PRO A 80 2.70 -13.23 -10.86
C PRO A 80 3.21 -13.98 -9.62
N TYR A 81 4.06 -13.34 -8.82
CA TYR A 81 4.64 -13.91 -7.59
C TYR A 81 4.07 -13.26 -6.33
N VAL A 82 3.07 -12.36 -6.45
CA VAL A 82 2.48 -11.62 -5.32
C VAL A 82 1.01 -12.00 -5.15
N ASP A 83 0.62 -12.36 -3.93
CA ASP A 83 -0.77 -12.73 -3.62
C ASP A 83 -1.62 -11.52 -3.25
N ALA A 84 -1.05 -10.56 -2.54
CA ALA A 84 -1.79 -9.40 -2.07
C ALA A 84 -0.94 -8.13 -2.02
N LEU A 85 -1.61 -6.98 -2.17
CA LEU A 85 -1.03 -5.66 -1.96
C LEU A 85 -1.91 -4.86 -0.99
N ASN A 86 -1.28 -4.16 -0.05
CA ASN A 86 -1.90 -3.02 0.64
C ASN A 86 -1.24 -1.75 0.10
N ILE A 87 -2.01 -0.92 -0.59
CA ILE A 87 -1.51 0.23 -1.34
C ILE A 87 -1.97 1.53 -0.68
N ASP A 88 -1.03 2.40 -0.37
CA ASP A 88 -1.32 3.73 0.15
C ASP A 88 -1.87 4.65 -0.95
N LEU A 89 -3.18 4.87 -0.98
CA LEU A 89 -3.83 5.90 -1.79
C LEU A 89 -4.14 7.11 -0.91
N LYS A 90 -3.30 8.15 -1.01
CA LYS A 90 -3.21 9.19 0.03
C LYS A 90 -4.17 10.37 -0.18
N GLY A 91 -4.74 10.53 -1.36
CA GLY A 91 -5.63 11.63 -1.70
C GLY A 91 -5.72 11.88 -3.20
N ASN A 92 -6.14 13.07 -3.59
CA ASN A 92 -6.30 13.46 -4.98
C ASN A 92 -5.00 14.01 -5.62
N ASP A 93 -5.06 14.40 -6.88
CA ASP A 93 -3.90 14.92 -7.63
C ASP A 93 -3.26 16.16 -6.98
N LYS A 94 -4.06 17.04 -6.37
CA LYS A 94 -3.55 18.20 -5.62
C LYS A 94 -2.74 17.77 -4.39
N TYR A 95 -3.23 16.77 -3.66
CA TYR A 95 -2.53 16.20 -2.51
C TYR A 95 -1.19 15.58 -2.93
N TYR A 96 -1.19 14.77 -4.00
CA TYR A 96 0.02 14.12 -4.50
C TYR A 96 1.08 15.13 -4.94
N LYS A 97 0.69 16.18 -5.67
CA LYS A 97 1.61 17.25 -6.08
C LYS A 97 2.18 18.05 -4.91
N LYS A 98 1.34 18.35 -3.91
CA LYS A 98 1.71 19.20 -2.77
C LYS A 98 2.56 18.46 -1.72
N LEU A 99 2.18 17.24 -1.35
CA LEU A 99 2.71 16.54 -0.19
C LEU A 99 3.56 15.31 -0.56
N CYS A 100 3.21 14.61 -1.63
CA CYS A 100 3.93 13.40 -2.05
C CYS A 100 5.04 13.68 -3.06
N PHE A 101 5.00 14.83 -3.74
CA PHE A 101 5.90 15.18 -4.85
C PHE A 101 5.91 14.11 -5.96
N GLY A 102 4.77 13.46 -6.18
CA GLY A 102 4.54 12.40 -7.14
C GLY A 102 3.25 12.60 -7.93
N ALA A 103 2.89 11.64 -8.77
CA ALA A 103 1.68 11.65 -9.58
C ALA A 103 0.67 10.62 -9.05
N LEU A 104 -0.56 11.04 -8.79
CA LEU A 104 -1.68 10.17 -8.42
C LEU A 104 -1.88 9.03 -9.44
N LYS A 105 -1.79 9.37 -10.73
CA LYS A 105 -2.02 8.44 -11.84
C LYS A 105 -1.17 7.16 -11.75
N ASP A 106 0.07 7.26 -11.28
CA ASP A 106 0.96 6.09 -11.19
C ASP A 106 0.46 5.11 -10.12
N VAL A 107 -0.04 5.62 -8.99
CA VAL A 107 -0.63 4.81 -7.92
C VAL A 107 -1.96 4.20 -8.36
N GLU A 108 -2.82 4.98 -9.01
CA GLU A 108 -4.08 4.49 -9.59
C GLU A 108 -3.83 3.37 -10.62
N ASN A 109 -2.79 3.52 -11.45
CA ASN A 109 -2.42 2.50 -12.42
C ASN A 109 -1.96 1.21 -11.73
N THR A 110 -1.20 1.31 -10.65
CA THR A 110 -0.80 0.15 -9.83
C THR A 110 -2.01 -0.60 -9.27
N ILE A 111 -3.00 0.12 -8.71
CA ILE A 111 -4.23 -0.47 -8.17
C ILE A 111 -5.01 -1.20 -9.26
N LYS A 112 -5.19 -0.56 -10.44
CA LYS A 112 -5.87 -1.16 -11.59
C LYS A 112 -5.19 -2.43 -12.06
N ILE A 113 -3.89 -2.38 -12.31
CA ILE A 113 -3.12 -3.53 -12.82
C ILE A 113 -3.14 -4.69 -11.82
N ALA A 114 -2.96 -4.42 -10.53
CA ALA A 114 -3.00 -5.46 -9.51
C ALA A 114 -4.37 -6.14 -9.43
N SER A 115 -5.45 -5.37 -9.50
CA SER A 115 -6.82 -5.88 -9.55
C SER A 115 -7.09 -6.68 -10.83
N GLU A 116 -6.68 -6.19 -12.00
CA GLU A 116 -6.83 -6.87 -13.31
C GLU A 116 -6.13 -8.23 -13.35
N ILE A 117 -4.96 -8.35 -12.72
CA ILE A 117 -4.19 -9.61 -12.66
C ILE A 117 -4.79 -10.59 -11.64
N GLY A 118 -5.67 -10.12 -10.75
CA GLY A 118 -6.34 -10.93 -9.74
C GLY A 118 -5.61 -11.04 -8.41
N CYS A 119 -4.66 -10.13 -8.13
CA CYS A 119 -4.11 -9.98 -6.79
C CYS A 119 -5.18 -9.48 -5.81
N HIS A 120 -5.12 -9.92 -4.56
CA HIS A 120 -5.93 -9.31 -3.52
C HIS A 120 -5.43 -7.89 -3.24
N VAL A 121 -6.29 -6.90 -3.46
CA VAL A 121 -5.94 -5.48 -3.28
C VAL A 121 -6.69 -4.90 -2.09
N GLU A 122 -5.93 -4.37 -1.13
CA GLU A 122 -6.42 -3.50 -0.10
C GLU A 122 -5.79 -2.11 -0.27
N VAL A 123 -6.51 -1.09 0.14
CA VAL A 123 -6.05 0.31 0.06
C VAL A 123 -6.06 0.93 1.44
N THR A 124 -5.02 1.70 1.75
CA THR A 124 -4.96 2.48 3.00
C THR A 124 -4.92 3.97 2.68
N THR A 125 -5.79 4.74 3.35
CA THR A 125 -5.79 6.21 3.27
C THR A 125 -5.59 6.80 4.66
N LEU A 126 -4.47 7.50 4.87
CA LEU A 126 -4.25 8.31 6.05
C LEU A 126 -5.01 9.63 5.89
N LEU A 127 -6.04 9.84 6.69
CA LEU A 127 -6.84 11.06 6.65
C LEU A 127 -6.14 12.19 7.42
N ILE A 128 -5.81 13.29 6.72
CA ILE A 128 -5.15 14.47 7.30
C ILE A 128 -6.09 15.66 7.17
N PRO A 129 -6.48 16.31 8.29
CA PRO A 129 -7.38 17.46 8.27
C PRO A 129 -6.89 18.58 7.34
N ASN A 130 -7.80 19.16 6.56
CA ASN A 130 -7.56 20.21 5.57
C ASN A 130 -6.71 19.79 4.35
N GLU A 131 -6.27 18.52 4.26
CA GLU A 131 -5.50 18.06 3.11
C GLU A 131 -6.27 17.06 2.24
N ASN A 132 -6.99 16.10 2.85
CA ASN A 132 -7.71 15.05 2.12
C ASN A 132 -9.01 14.59 2.79
N THR A 133 -9.56 15.39 3.70
CA THR A 133 -10.82 15.10 4.41
C THR A 133 -12.04 15.81 3.81
N ASP A 134 -11.86 16.59 2.74
CA ASP A 134 -12.94 17.29 2.07
C ASP A 134 -13.74 16.38 1.13
N ASP A 135 -15.01 16.74 0.88
CA ASP A 135 -15.96 15.97 0.08
C ASP A 135 -15.49 15.73 -1.37
N ILE A 136 -14.71 16.64 -1.93
CA ILE A 136 -14.21 16.52 -3.31
C ILE A 136 -13.17 15.41 -3.34
N THR A 137 -12.18 15.45 -2.46
CA THR A 137 -11.14 14.45 -2.37
C THR A 137 -11.70 13.06 -2.02
N LEU A 138 -12.64 12.98 -1.07
CA LEU A 138 -13.29 11.70 -0.72
C LEU A 138 -14.12 11.14 -1.87
N ARG A 139 -14.78 12.00 -2.65
CA ARG A 139 -15.53 11.59 -3.84
C ARG A 139 -14.61 11.02 -4.91
N GLU A 140 -13.56 11.75 -5.28
CA GLU A 140 -12.59 11.30 -6.29
C GLU A 140 -11.98 9.95 -5.91
N LEU A 141 -11.63 9.75 -4.64
CA LEU A 141 -11.12 8.48 -4.11
C LEU A 141 -12.16 7.36 -4.19
N GLY A 142 -13.40 7.62 -3.75
CA GLY A 142 -14.48 6.64 -3.75
C GLY A 142 -14.91 6.25 -5.16
N GLU A 143 -15.06 7.22 -6.08
CA GLU A 143 -15.40 6.99 -7.48
C GLU A 143 -14.32 6.15 -8.18
N PHE A 144 -13.04 6.50 -7.95
CA PHE A 144 -11.94 5.76 -8.51
C PHE A 144 -11.93 4.30 -8.04
N LEU A 145 -11.88 4.06 -6.72
CA LEU A 145 -11.84 2.70 -6.18
C LEU A 145 -13.09 1.89 -6.55
N GLY A 146 -14.27 2.49 -6.44
CA GLY A 146 -15.53 1.86 -6.83
C GLY A 146 -15.64 1.53 -8.31
N SER A 147 -14.90 2.25 -9.18
CA SER A 147 -14.81 1.95 -10.61
C SER A 147 -13.89 0.77 -10.92
N VAL A 148 -12.91 0.50 -10.05
CA VAL A 148 -12.02 -0.67 -10.16
C VAL A 148 -12.72 -1.91 -9.62
N ASP A 149 -13.08 -1.92 -8.35
CA ASP A 149 -13.92 -2.96 -7.72
C ASP A 149 -14.52 -2.42 -6.42
N LYS A 150 -15.84 -2.49 -6.28
CA LYS A 150 -16.56 -2.08 -5.06
C LYS A 150 -16.22 -2.92 -3.83
N ASN A 151 -15.60 -4.07 -4.02
CA ASN A 151 -15.18 -4.97 -2.93
C ASN A 151 -13.73 -4.73 -2.47
N ILE A 152 -12.99 -3.82 -3.10
CA ILE A 152 -11.69 -3.38 -2.55
C ILE A 152 -11.89 -2.97 -1.10
N THR A 153 -11.06 -3.52 -0.22
CA THR A 153 -11.04 -3.14 1.18
C THR A 153 -10.29 -1.82 1.34
N LEU A 154 -10.97 -0.82 1.93
CA LEU A 154 -10.38 0.47 2.24
C LEU A 154 -10.19 0.63 3.75
N HIS A 155 -8.94 0.85 4.16
CA HIS A 155 -8.57 1.19 5.53
C HIS A 155 -8.42 2.70 5.69
N LEU A 156 -9.20 3.29 6.58
CA LEU A 156 -9.09 4.70 6.94
C LEU A 156 -8.24 4.83 8.21
N SER A 157 -7.07 5.43 8.06
CA SER A 157 -6.15 5.63 9.17
C SER A 157 -6.25 7.05 9.73
N ARG A 158 -6.25 7.15 11.07
CA ARG A 158 -6.27 8.42 11.77
C ARG A 158 -4.88 9.04 11.80
N TYR A 159 -4.76 10.30 11.35
CA TYR A 159 -3.51 11.04 11.44
C TYR A 159 -3.29 11.61 12.85
N PHE A 160 -2.03 11.58 13.29
CA PHE A 160 -1.53 12.27 14.48
C PHE A 160 -0.30 13.11 14.11
N PRO A 161 -0.13 14.33 14.67
CA PRO A 161 1.00 15.20 14.34
C PRO A 161 2.33 14.50 14.62
N ARG A 162 3.21 14.51 13.61
CA ARG A 162 4.56 13.94 13.67
C ARG A 162 5.52 14.71 12.79
N TYR A 163 6.78 14.68 13.15
CA TYR A 163 7.89 15.27 12.41
C TYR A 163 7.68 16.77 12.19
N LYS A 164 7.50 17.25 10.97
CA LYS A 164 7.39 18.68 10.60
C LYS A 164 5.93 19.12 10.35
N MET A 165 4.96 18.32 10.68
CA MET A 165 3.55 18.66 10.51
C MET A 165 2.91 18.99 11.85
N ASP A 166 2.34 20.21 11.93
CA ASP A 166 1.66 20.74 13.12
C ASP A 166 0.12 20.69 12.98
N THR A 167 -0.41 20.13 11.89
CA THR A 167 -1.85 19.95 11.70
C THR A 167 -2.42 19.14 12.87
N PRO A 168 -3.53 19.56 13.49
CA PRO A 168 -4.19 18.79 14.54
C PRO A 168 -4.50 17.36 14.09
N GLU A 169 -4.57 16.43 15.04
CA GLU A 169 -4.97 15.05 14.74
C GLU A 169 -6.36 14.99 14.09
N THR A 170 -6.59 14.00 13.27
CA THR A 170 -7.91 13.78 12.64
C THR A 170 -8.96 13.52 13.71
N SER A 171 -10.03 14.30 13.72
CA SER A 171 -11.11 14.13 14.68
C SER A 171 -11.87 12.82 14.42
N LEU A 172 -12.51 12.27 15.46
CA LEU A 172 -13.42 11.13 15.29
C LEU A 172 -14.64 11.50 14.41
N TYR A 173 -15.01 12.77 14.39
CA TYR A 173 -16.05 13.27 13.49
C TYR A 173 -15.63 13.17 12.03
N ASP A 174 -14.41 13.60 11.68
CA ASP A 174 -13.89 13.49 10.30
C ASP A 174 -13.73 12.03 9.87
N MET A 175 -13.25 11.16 10.78
CA MET A 175 -13.18 9.72 10.52
C MET A 175 -14.55 9.14 10.19
N LYS A 176 -15.55 9.45 11.00
CA LYS A 176 -16.92 9.00 10.79
C LYS A 176 -17.52 9.54 9.50
N ASN A 177 -17.35 10.82 9.22
CA ASN A 177 -17.82 11.44 7.98
C ASN A 177 -17.20 10.79 6.75
N ALA A 178 -15.90 10.57 6.76
CA ALA A 178 -15.21 9.91 5.64
C ALA A 178 -15.73 8.48 5.44
N TYR A 179 -15.92 7.72 6.51
CA TYR A 179 -16.52 6.38 6.47
C TYR A 179 -17.93 6.41 5.85
N GLU A 180 -18.83 7.27 6.35
CA GLU A 180 -20.21 7.38 5.86
C GLU A 180 -20.25 7.85 4.40
N PHE A 181 -19.35 8.74 4.01
CA PHE A 181 -19.24 9.24 2.65
C PHE A 181 -18.78 8.15 1.67
N LEU A 182 -17.71 7.46 2.01
CA LEU A 182 -17.09 6.45 1.17
C LEU A 182 -17.89 5.14 1.09
N SER A 183 -18.72 4.85 2.11
CA SER A 183 -19.65 3.71 2.12
C SER A 183 -20.71 3.75 0.99
N LYS A 184 -20.83 4.88 0.30
CA LYS A 184 -21.68 5.00 -0.91
C LYS A 184 -21.02 4.36 -2.14
N TYR A 185 -19.71 4.17 -2.11
CA TYR A 185 -18.89 3.72 -3.23
C TYR A 185 -18.32 2.31 -3.02
N LEU A 186 -18.00 1.95 -1.79
CA LEU A 186 -17.31 0.72 -1.42
C LEU A 186 -18.09 -0.10 -0.38
N ASN A 187 -17.97 -1.42 -0.48
CA ASN A 187 -18.64 -2.36 0.41
C ASN A 187 -17.84 -2.63 1.70
N ASN A 188 -16.51 -2.52 1.66
CA ASN A 188 -15.61 -2.90 2.75
C ASN A 188 -14.76 -1.70 3.19
N ILE A 189 -15.12 -1.04 4.29
CA ILE A 189 -14.38 0.09 4.85
C ILE A 189 -14.16 -0.14 6.35
N TYR A 190 -12.93 0.08 6.81
CA TYR A 190 -12.50 -0.13 8.19
C TYR A 190 -11.75 1.06 8.76
#